data_077e39955f7aba1606c8c47f7bfa1fcb
#
_entry.id   077e39955f7aba1606c8c47f7bfa1fcb
#
_cell.length_a   1.000
_cell.length_b   1.000
_cell.length_c   1.000
_cell.angle_alpha   90.00
_cell.angle_beta   90.00
_cell.angle_gamma   90.00
#
_symmetry.space_group_name_H-M   'P 1'
#
loop_
_entity.id
_entity.type
_entity.pdbx_description
1 polymer ?
#
loop_
_entity_poly.entity_id
_entity_poly.type
_entity_poly.pdbx_seq_one_letter_code
_entity_poly.pdbx_strand_id
1 'polypeptide(L)'
;MAREFKTQVKVQVGVEEFWKALAKDFRFVIPKIMPNIIKDVELIEGDGGLGTVFLFNFGSDVFTVSYQKEKIVDLDESLHQIGMQVIEGGHLNHDFSSYKTIFQLTANAESETLVDVKVEYDIEAEETEMPAKTINSALAFIKCLESYLLTQST
;
A
#
# COMPACT_ATOMS: atom_id res chain seq x y z
N MET A 1 -4.75 -13.36 -17.92
CA MET A 1 -3.31 -13.05 -18.05
C MET A 1 -2.95 -11.91 -17.11
N ALA A 2 -1.93 -12.12 -16.30
CA ALA A 2 -1.50 -11.10 -15.33
C ALA A 2 -0.89 -9.89 -16.06
N ARG A 3 -1.21 -8.71 -15.54
CA ARG A 3 -0.68 -7.45 -16.05
C ARG A 3 0.05 -6.75 -14.92
N GLU A 4 0.89 -5.77 -15.23
CA GLU A 4 1.54 -5.00 -14.19
C GLU A 4 1.74 -3.55 -14.58
N PHE A 5 1.74 -2.70 -13.56
CA PHE A 5 2.16 -1.30 -13.65
C PHE A 5 3.32 -1.10 -12.69
N LYS A 6 4.30 -0.32 -13.13
CA LYS A 6 5.46 0.04 -12.30
C LYS A 6 5.65 1.54 -12.30
N THR A 7 6.04 2.08 -11.15
CA THR A 7 6.43 3.47 -11.05
C THR A 7 7.44 3.61 -9.94
N GLN A 8 8.09 4.76 -9.86
CA GLN A 8 9.07 5.04 -8.83
C GLN A 8 8.88 6.46 -8.34
N VAL A 9 9.01 6.66 -7.05
CA VAL A 9 8.92 7.98 -6.45
C VAL A 9 10.05 8.14 -5.44
N LYS A 10 10.59 9.36 -5.35
CA LYS A 10 11.64 9.70 -4.39
C LYS A 10 11.00 10.40 -3.20
N VAL A 11 11.37 9.97 -1.98
CA VAL A 11 10.92 10.60 -0.75
C VAL A 11 12.11 11.11 0.03
N GLN A 12 11.92 12.19 0.78
CA GLN A 12 12.96 12.86 1.54
C GLN A 12 13.01 12.34 2.98
N VAL A 13 12.99 11.02 3.13
CA VAL A 13 13.02 10.31 4.40
C VAL A 13 13.99 9.13 4.24
N GLY A 14 14.78 8.85 5.27
CA GLY A 14 15.73 7.74 5.24
C GLY A 14 15.04 6.38 5.11
N VAL A 15 15.75 5.41 4.55
CA VAL A 15 15.16 4.11 4.20
C VAL A 15 14.65 3.35 5.42
N GLU A 16 15.36 3.37 6.53
CA GLU A 16 14.94 2.61 7.72
C GLU A 16 13.70 3.23 8.37
N GLU A 17 13.64 4.54 8.45
CA GLU A 17 12.46 5.23 9.00
C GLU A 17 11.23 5.01 8.12
N PHE A 18 11.39 5.11 6.81
CA PHE A 18 10.29 4.91 5.88
C PHE A 18 9.81 3.46 5.89
N TRP A 19 10.77 2.51 5.94
CA TRP A 19 10.46 1.08 5.99
C TRP A 19 9.65 0.73 7.23
N LYS A 20 10.05 1.25 8.38
CA LYS A 20 9.32 1.00 9.63
C LYS A 20 7.87 1.47 9.52
N ALA A 21 7.64 2.67 9.00
CA ALA A 21 6.30 3.21 8.85
C ALA A 21 5.48 2.42 7.83
N LEU A 22 6.11 2.04 6.72
CA LEU A 22 5.43 1.35 5.63
C LEU A 22 5.13 -0.12 5.96
N ALA A 23 6.07 -0.82 6.56
CA ALA A 23 5.96 -2.27 6.74
C ALA A 23 5.53 -2.70 8.13
N LYS A 24 5.79 -1.89 9.15
CA LYS A 24 5.55 -2.29 10.53
C LYS A 24 4.45 -1.50 11.22
N ASP A 25 4.41 -0.19 11.01
CA ASP A 25 3.46 0.68 11.70
C ASP A 25 2.28 1.11 10.84
N PHE A 26 2.16 0.65 9.60
CA PHE A 26 1.19 1.18 8.66
C PHE A 26 -0.25 1.10 9.18
N ARG A 27 -0.59 0.06 9.90
CA ARG A 27 -1.96 -0.11 10.38
C ARG A 27 -2.37 1.00 11.37
N PHE A 28 -1.41 1.58 12.07
CA PHE A 28 -1.66 2.70 12.99
C PHE A 28 -1.55 4.04 12.28
N VAL A 29 -0.68 4.12 11.29
CA VAL A 29 -0.37 5.37 10.58
C VAL A 29 -1.41 5.70 9.51
N ILE A 30 -1.85 4.71 8.72
CA ILE A 30 -2.78 4.95 7.60
C ILE A 30 -4.05 5.69 8.03
N PRO A 31 -4.75 5.28 9.10
CA PRO A 31 -5.95 6.02 9.50
C PRO A 31 -5.67 7.45 9.97
N LYS A 32 -4.44 7.74 10.39
CA LYS A 32 -4.06 9.09 10.80
C LYS A 32 -3.82 10.01 9.62
N ILE A 33 -3.23 9.46 8.53
CA ILE A 33 -2.85 10.28 7.37
C ILE A 33 -3.92 10.32 6.29
N MET A 34 -4.83 9.35 6.27
CA MET A 34 -5.88 9.23 5.26
C MET A 34 -7.22 8.86 5.87
N PRO A 35 -7.70 9.57 6.90
CA PRO A 35 -8.90 9.14 7.64
C PRO A 35 -10.19 9.11 6.83
N ASN A 36 -10.26 9.92 5.76
CA ASN A 36 -11.46 9.95 4.92
C ASN A 36 -11.50 8.79 3.92
N ILE A 37 -10.38 8.13 3.71
CA ILE A 37 -10.27 6.99 2.80
C ILE A 37 -10.21 5.69 3.59
N ILE A 38 -9.36 5.62 4.60
CA ILE A 38 -9.21 4.45 5.47
C ILE A 38 -9.59 4.86 6.89
N LYS A 39 -10.74 4.39 7.35
CA LYS A 39 -11.23 4.70 8.68
C LYS A 39 -10.38 4.01 9.76
N ASP A 40 -10.11 2.73 9.56
CA ASP A 40 -9.25 1.97 10.45
C ASP A 40 -8.72 0.72 9.75
N VAL A 41 -7.70 0.11 10.34
CA VAL A 41 -7.11 -1.13 9.85
C VAL A 41 -7.04 -2.10 11.03
N GLU A 42 -7.63 -3.28 10.87
CA GLU A 42 -7.65 -4.32 11.91
C GLU A 42 -6.74 -5.47 11.51
N LEU A 43 -5.99 -5.99 12.46
CA LEU A 43 -5.20 -7.19 12.26
C LEU A 43 -6.12 -8.39 12.53
N ILE A 44 -6.43 -9.15 11.48
CA ILE A 44 -7.37 -10.26 11.54
C ILE A 44 -6.65 -11.57 11.87
N GLU A 45 -5.49 -11.77 11.30
CA GLU A 45 -4.76 -13.01 11.42
C GLU A 45 -3.26 -12.72 11.30
N GLY A 46 -2.45 -13.42 12.11
CA GLY A 46 -1.00 -13.28 12.04
C GLY A 46 -0.44 -12.30 13.05
N ASP A 47 0.83 -11.99 12.91
CA ASP A 47 1.60 -11.18 13.87
C ASP A 47 2.23 -9.92 13.27
N GLY A 48 1.88 -9.58 12.05
CA GLY A 48 2.46 -8.44 11.33
C GLY A 48 3.50 -8.83 10.29
N GLY A 49 3.89 -10.09 10.26
CA GLY A 49 4.85 -10.60 9.29
C GLY A 49 4.20 -11.29 8.10
N LEU A 50 4.98 -12.10 7.40
CA LEU A 50 4.49 -12.84 6.24
C LEU A 50 3.25 -13.66 6.58
N GLY A 51 2.24 -13.59 5.76
CA GLY A 51 0.98 -14.31 5.96
C GLY A 51 -0.07 -13.56 6.77
N THR A 52 0.29 -12.42 7.34
CA THR A 52 -0.66 -11.60 8.11
C THR A 52 -1.78 -11.07 7.22
N VAL A 53 -3.00 -11.08 7.75
CA VAL A 53 -4.17 -10.55 7.06
C VAL A 53 -4.68 -9.32 7.80
N PHE A 54 -4.87 -8.24 7.07
CA PHE A 54 -5.41 -6.98 7.58
C PHE A 54 -6.77 -6.70 6.97
N LEU A 55 -7.66 -6.13 7.75
CA LEU A 55 -8.96 -5.64 7.29
C LEU A 55 -8.91 -4.13 7.26
N PHE A 56 -9.05 -3.56 6.06
CA PHE A 56 -9.13 -2.11 5.87
C PHE A 56 -10.60 -1.72 5.81
N ASN A 57 -11.04 -0.91 6.75
CA ASN A 57 -12.39 -0.35 6.73
C ASN A 57 -12.33 1.02 6.09
N PHE A 58 -13.12 1.21 5.03
CA PHE A 58 -13.06 2.45 4.26
C PHE A 58 -13.84 3.57 4.95
N GLY A 59 -13.38 4.78 4.73
CA GLY A 59 -13.95 5.99 5.31
C GLY A 59 -15.04 6.59 4.43
N SER A 60 -15.44 7.81 4.81
CA SER A 60 -16.59 8.51 4.21
C SER A 60 -16.41 8.87 2.74
N ASP A 61 -15.18 8.97 2.26
CA ASP A 61 -14.92 9.30 0.85
C ASP A 61 -14.99 8.10 -0.10
N VAL A 62 -15.18 6.91 0.44
CA VAL A 62 -15.29 5.69 -0.36
C VAL A 62 -16.72 5.17 -0.25
N PHE A 63 -17.47 5.25 -1.36
CA PHE A 63 -18.90 4.92 -1.35
C PHE A 63 -19.23 3.55 -1.93
N THR A 64 -18.34 3.00 -2.73
CA THR A 64 -18.64 1.81 -3.53
C THR A 64 -18.35 0.50 -2.79
N VAL A 65 -17.46 0.53 -1.82
CA VAL A 65 -17.11 -0.64 -1.00
C VAL A 65 -16.92 -0.20 0.43
N SER A 66 -17.16 -1.10 1.38
CA SER A 66 -17.01 -0.79 2.80
C SER A 66 -15.71 -1.31 3.39
N TYR A 67 -15.11 -2.31 2.79
CA TYR A 67 -13.90 -2.92 3.34
C TYR A 67 -13.07 -3.61 2.27
N GLN A 68 -11.82 -3.92 2.64
CA GLN A 68 -10.91 -4.71 1.82
C GLN A 68 -9.98 -5.49 2.73
N LYS A 69 -9.81 -6.78 2.48
CA LYS A 69 -8.82 -7.58 3.19
C LYS A 69 -7.58 -7.76 2.33
N GLU A 70 -6.42 -7.59 2.93
CA GLU A 70 -5.14 -7.77 2.25
C GLU A 70 -4.24 -8.66 3.09
N LYS A 71 -3.49 -9.50 2.39
CA LYS A 71 -2.57 -10.44 3.02
C LYS A 71 -1.14 -10.10 2.61
N ILE A 72 -0.22 -10.11 3.56
CA ILE A 72 1.21 -9.95 3.26
C ILE A 72 1.68 -11.26 2.63
N VAL A 73 1.97 -11.23 1.34
CA VAL A 73 2.39 -12.42 0.58
C VAL A 73 3.86 -12.38 0.19
N ASP A 74 4.53 -11.25 0.41
CA ASP A 74 5.94 -11.07 0.10
C ASP A 74 6.52 -10.14 1.16
N LEU A 75 7.59 -10.55 1.81
CA LEU A 75 8.23 -9.72 2.83
C LEU A 75 9.70 -10.09 2.90
N ASP A 76 10.57 -9.14 2.54
CA ASP A 76 12.01 -9.32 2.58
C ASP A 76 12.65 -8.11 3.26
N GLU A 77 13.05 -8.30 4.50
CA GLU A 77 13.65 -7.22 5.30
C GLU A 77 14.98 -6.73 4.71
N SER A 78 15.76 -7.62 4.12
CA SER A 78 17.06 -7.25 3.57
C SER A 78 16.92 -6.41 2.30
N LEU A 79 15.87 -6.61 1.54
CA LEU A 79 15.58 -5.83 0.33
C LEU A 79 14.65 -4.66 0.59
N HIS A 80 14.12 -4.55 1.81
CA HIS A 80 13.06 -3.58 2.15
C HIS A 80 11.90 -3.70 1.17
N GLN A 81 11.41 -4.93 1.00
CA GLN A 81 10.33 -5.21 0.06
C GLN A 81 9.15 -5.82 0.79
N ILE A 82 7.96 -5.33 0.47
CA ILE A 82 6.71 -5.86 1.01
C ILE A 82 5.66 -5.89 -0.09
N GLY A 83 4.98 -7.04 -0.22
CA GLY A 83 3.89 -7.22 -1.17
C GLY A 83 2.62 -7.59 -0.45
N MET A 84 1.52 -6.93 -0.76
CA MET A 84 0.22 -7.18 -0.18
C MET A 84 -0.77 -7.51 -1.28
N GLN A 85 -1.48 -8.61 -1.10
CA GLN A 85 -2.48 -9.06 -2.06
C GLN A 85 -3.87 -8.90 -1.48
N VAL A 86 -4.77 -8.31 -2.26
CA VAL A 86 -6.18 -8.21 -1.89
C VAL A 86 -6.78 -9.61 -1.99
N ILE A 87 -7.38 -10.08 -0.89
CA ILE A 87 -7.98 -11.42 -0.85
C ILE A 87 -9.49 -11.37 -0.74
N GLU A 88 -10.06 -10.22 -0.40
CA GLU A 88 -11.51 -10.10 -0.26
C GLU A 88 -11.92 -8.63 -0.29
N GLY A 89 -13.04 -8.34 -0.95
CA GLY A 89 -13.61 -6.99 -0.99
C GLY A 89 -12.83 -6.02 -1.87
N GLY A 90 -13.11 -4.74 -1.69
CA GLY A 90 -12.37 -3.68 -2.37
C GLY A 90 -12.21 -3.89 -3.87
N HIS A 91 -10.97 -3.95 -4.33
CA HIS A 91 -10.65 -4.09 -5.75
C HIS A 91 -11.26 -5.33 -6.39
N LEU A 92 -11.42 -6.43 -5.64
CA LEU A 92 -11.99 -7.66 -6.19
C LEU A 92 -13.47 -7.54 -6.51
N ASN A 93 -14.13 -6.52 -5.99
CA ASN A 93 -15.54 -6.24 -6.31
C ASN A 93 -15.70 -5.27 -7.48
N HIS A 94 -14.58 -4.86 -8.11
CA HIS A 94 -14.56 -3.85 -9.16
C HIS A 94 -13.69 -4.29 -10.34
N ASP A 95 -14.13 -5.31 -11.05
CA ASP A 95 -13.51 -5.76 -12.31
C ASP A 95 -12.13 -6.40 -12.16
N PHE A 96 -11.55 -6.47 -10.97
CA PHE A 96 -10.30 -7.17 -10.78
C PHE A 96 -10.56 -8.59 -10.27
N SER A 97 -9.91 -9.58 -10.87
CA SER A 97 -9.91 -10.95 -10.36
C SER A 97 -8.72 -11.20 -9.45
N SER A 98 -7.66 -10.38 -9.57
CA SER A 98 -6.56 -10.37 -8.61
C SER A 98 -5.95 -8.98 -8.56
N TYR A 99 -5.36 -8.62 -7.43
CA TYR A 99 -4.74 -7.31 -7.23
C TYR A 99 -3.67 -7.43 -6.14
N LYS A 100 -2.43 -7.08 -6.48
CA LYS A 100 -1.30 -7.15 -5.57
C LYS A 100 -0.43 -5.91 -5.73
N THR A 101 -0.07 -5.29 -4.61
CA THR A 101 0.82 -4.13 -4.63
C THR A 101 2.13 -4.50 -3.94
N ILE A 102 3.24 -4.20 -4.58
CA ILE A 102 4.58 -4.47 -4.06
C ILE A 102 5.32 -3.16 -3.95
N PHE A 103 5.89 -2.91 -2.77
CA PHE A 103 6.76 -1.76 -2.52
C PHE A 103 8.17 -2.26 -2.25
N GLN A 104 9.15 -1.62 -2.86
CA GLN A 104 10.56 -1.89 -2.55
C GLN A 104 11.27 -0.56 -2.35
N LEU A 105 12.01 -0.45 -1.24
CA LEU A 105 12.73 0.76 -0.89
C LEU A 105 14.21 0.58 -1.16
N THR A 106 14.82 1.61 -1.72
CA THR A 106 16.26 1.64 -1.95
C THR A 106 16.82 2.94 -1.39
N ALA A 107 17.82 2.85 -0.54
CA ALA A 107 18.48 4.04 -0.01
C ALA A 107 19.18 4.78 -1.15
N ASN A 108 18.86 6.06 -1.33
CA ASN A 108 19.48 6.89 -2.33
C ASN A 108 20.49 7.86 -1.70
N ALA A 109 20.20 8.25 -0.46
CA ALA A 109 21.07 9.06 0.38
C ALA A 109 20.63 8.86 1.81
N GLU A 110 21.34 9.45 2.77
CA GLU A 110 21.04 9.29 4.20
C GLU A 110 19.59 9.64 4.53
N SER A 111 19.06 10.70 3.93
CA SER A 111 17.69 11.16 4.17
C SER A 111 16.85 11.13 2.89
N GLU A 112 17.11 10.17 2.02
CA GLU A 112 16.41 10.08 0.74
C GLU A 112 16.25 8.62 0.35
N THR A 113 15.06 8.24 -0.06
CA THR A 113 14.72 6.87 -0.45
C THR A 113 14.01 6.86 -1.79
N LEU A 114 14.35 5.88 -2.62
CA LEU A 114 13.60 5.60 -3.83
C LEU A 114 12.58 4.52 -3.49
N VAL A 115 11.32 4.78 -3.80
CA VAL A 115 10.22 3.83 -3.57
C VAL A 115 9.76 3.30 -4.92
N ASP A 116 10.01 2.03 -5.16
CA ASP A 116 9.49 1.36 -6.35
C ASP A 116 8.14 0.77 -6.03
N VAL A 117 7.14 1.08 -6.84
CA VAL A 117 5.78 0.59 -6.68
C VAL A 117 5.43 -0.25 -7.90
N LYS A 118 5.05 -1.50 -7.66
CA LYS A 118 4.59 -2.39 -8.72
C LYS A 118 3.21 -2.90 -8.34
N VAL A 119 2.26 -2.79 -9.26
CA VAL A 119 0.92 -3.35 -9.09
C VAL A 119 0.76 -4.48 -10.11
N GLU A 120 0.52 -5.69 -9.62
CA GLU A 120 0.23 -6.85 -10.46
C GLU A 120 -1.25 -7.15 -10.35
N TYR A 121 -1.93 -7.32 -11.48
CA TYR A 121 -3.38 -7.48 -11.46
C TYR A 121 -3.88 -8.28 -12.65
N ASP A 122 -5.07 -8.85 -12.48
CA ASP A 122 -5.86 -9.43 -13.55
C ASP A 122 -7.20 -8.74 -13.57
N ILE A 123 -7.74 -8.48 -14.76
CA ILE A 123 -9.04 -7.86 -14.89
C ILE A 123 -9.97 -8.78 -15.66
N GLU A 124 -11.25 -8.76 -15.29
CA GLU A 124 -12.28 -9.54 -15.97
C GLU A 124 -12.87 -8.78 -17.15
N ALA A 125 -12.86 -7.46 -17.09
CA ALA A 125 -13.37 -6.59 -18.14
C ALA A 125 -12.20 -5.99 -18.91
N GLU A 126 -12.44 -5.59 -20.17
CA GLU A 126 -11.41 -4.97 -20.98
C GLU A 126 -11.17 -3.49 -20.64
N GLU A 127 -11.98 -2.92 -19.82
CA GLU A 127 -11.92 -1.51 -19.47
C GLU A 127 -10.78 -1.18 -18.55
N THR A 128 -10.08 -0.08 -18.79
CA THR A 128 -8.71 0.00 -18.37
C THR A 128 -8.21 1.30 -17.74
N GLU A 129 -9.08 2.19 -17.33
CA GLU A 129 -8.62 3.35 -16.57
C GLU A 129 -8.36 3.04 -15.11
N MET A 130 -8.92 1.94 -14.61
CA MET A 130 -8.80 1.54 -13.21
C MET A 130 -7.35 1.32 -12.75
N PRO A 131 -6.49 0.63 -13.53
CA PRO A 131 -5.11 0.46 -13.10
C PRO A 131 -4.35 1.76 -12.89
N ALA A 132 -4.55 2.74 -13.77
CA ALA A 132 -3.90 4.04 -13.61
C ALA A 132 -4.38 4.76 -12.33
N LYS A 133 -5.67 4.66 -12.02
CA LYS A 133 -6.22 5.27 -10.80
C LYS A 133 -5.67 4.60 -9.55
N THR A 134 -5.51 3.28 -9.57
CA THR A 134 -5.01 2.57 -8.40
C THR A 134 -3.54 2.84 -8.14
N ILE A 135 -2.73 2.98 -9.20
CA ILE A 135 -1.32 3.35 -9.02
C ILE A 135 -1.21 4.78 -8.45
N ASN A 136 -2.08 5.68 -8.89
CA ASN A 136 -2.11 7.04 -8.36
C ASN A 136 -2.49 7.05 -6.88
N SER A 137 -3.37 6.16 -6.45
CA SER A 137 -3.72 6.02 -5.03
C SER A 137 -2.53 5.55 -4.21
N ALA A 138 -1.73 4.62 -4.74
CA ALA A 138 -0.53 4.16 -4.07
C ALA A 138 0.50 5.29 -3.96
N LEU A 139 0.66 6.10 -5.02
CA LEU A 139 1.56 7.24 -4.98
C LEU A 139 1.10 8.29 -3.97
N ALA A 140 -0.21 8.54 -3.90
CA ALA A 140 -0.77 9.48 -2.92
C ALA A 140 -0.49 9.00 -1.50
N PHE A 141 -0.64 7.71 -1.24
CA PHE A 141 -0.32 7.13 0.07
C PHE A 141 1.15 7.36 0.41
N ILE A 142 2.07 7.08 -0.52
CA ILE A 142 3.50 7.28 -0.29
C ILE A 142 3.82 8.73 0.04
N LYS A 143 3.21 9.67 -0.68
CA LYS A 143 3.43 11.11 -0.43
C LYS A 143 2.84 11.56 0.91
N CYS A 144 1.68 11.04 1.28
CA CYS A 144 1.09 11.32 2.59
C CYS A 144 1.97 10.78 3.72
N LEU A 145 2.53 9.58 3.52
CA LEU A 145 3.42 8.97 4.50
C LEU A 145 4.70 9.79 4.64
N GLU A 146 5.26 10.25 3.52
CA GLU A 146 6.43 11.14 3.55
C GLU A 146 6.16 12.40 4.36
N SER A 147 5.05 13.07 4.08
CA SER A 147 4.67 14.30 4.78
C SER A 147 4.50 14.07 6.27
N TYR A 148 3.86 12.95 6.63
CA TYR A 148 3.66 12.59 8.04
C TYR A 148 5.01 12.41 8.75
N LEU A 149 5.92 11.66 8.14
CA LEU A 149 7.23 11.39 8.75
C LEU A 149 8.09 12.65 8.86
N LEU A 150 8.04 13.52 7.86
CA LEU A 150 8.77 14.78 7.91
C LEU A 150 8.24 15.69 9.03
N THR A 151 6.93 15.67 9.26
CA THR A 151 6.32 16.42 10.35
C THR A 151 6.73 15.86 11.72
N GLN A 152 6.83 14.55 11.86
CA GLN A 152 7.20 13.90 13.10
C GLN A 152 8.68 14.10 13.46
N SER A 153 9.52 14.39 12.47
CA SER A 153 10.96 14.52 12.66
C SER A 153 11.40 15.86 13.25
N THR A 154 10.49 16.80 13.42
CA THR A 154 10.83 18.15 13.95
C THR A 154 10.56 18.30 15.43
#